data_967a1a7d7514bf2d7b3d9349ab4dc37e
#
_entry.id   967a1a7d7514bf2d7b3d9349ab4dc37e
#
_cell.length_a   1.000
_cell.length_b   1.000
_cell.length_c   1.000
_cell.angle_alpha   90.00
_cell.angle_beta   90.00
_cell.angle_gamma   90.00
#
_symmetry.space_group_name_H-M   'P 1'
#
loop_
_entity.id
_entity.type
_entity.pdbx_description
1 polymer ?
#
loop_
_entity_poly.entity_id
_entity_poly.type
_entity_poly.pdbx_seq_one_letter_code
_entity_poly.pdbx_strand_id
1 'polypeptide(L)'
;MSKRLKGLVLAGLLTGAALSSAGAADRPHNVVLFVPDGLRGLIVDAKTAPAMTALKDRGVWFKNSHSLFPTFTTANASAMATGHYLGDTGDFSNVIYVGFPVSAVGGTVTPFIENDAVLGQLDQQFGGDYLDEHTLLRAAQMHTGTKFSTAAIGKLGPTLIFDHKDRDGEPTIVIDDATGTPNGIKLSKEMTDALTAAGLPLAAPTRGDNGKAGNATTPGTTVANVDQQRYFVDIATKVVLPMFKARNQPFLMVFWSRDPDGTQHNQGDSLNQLTPGINGPTSLAGIKNADDNLKAIQDALAALGLADTTDIIVSADHGFSTISKESRTSPAATAKYGDVPANFLPPGFLALDIAAALKLPVFDPDNKNARVEAGNHPKGGNSLIGEDPAKPSVVVAANGGSDLVYLPTKDKALAGRVIQALLAQDYVSGLFVDDALGHFPGTLPLSAINLKGKARTPTPAIAVNFRSSPGSCAEVTTCTVEVADTILQQGQGMHGSFSRADTMNFMAAAGPDFKRGFVDPAPASNADVGKTIARILGLKIADNGKLVGRPLAEAMPGGSVPKVVGQTLRSRPANGLVTVLDYQAVGKTRYFDAAGFPGRTVGLSDASATAHSAAAR
;
A
#
# COMPACT_ATOMS: atom_id res chain seq x y z
N MET A 1 -3.10 100.27 -2.27
CA MET A 1 -3.79 99.70 -3.44
C MET A 1 -3.20 98.26 -3.71
N SER A 2 -3.99 97.27 -3.39
CA SER A 2 -3.64 95.89 -3.32
C SER A 2 -3.89 95.21 -4.67
N LYS A 3 -2.93 94.43 -5.20
CA LYS A 3 -3.19 93.44 -6.25
C LYS A 3 -2.87 92.02 -5.72
N ARG A 4 -3.91 91.26 -5.54
CA ARG A 4 -3.84 89.83 -5.18
C ARG A 4 -3.42 89.00 -6.41
N LEU A 5 -2.35 88.24 -6.27
CA LEU A 5 -1.98 87.25 -7.24
C LEU A 5 -2.64 85.92 -6.82
N LYS A 6 -3.45 85.35 -7.69
CA LYS A 6 -4.07 84.03 -7.49
C LYS A 6 -3.10 82.98 -8.02
N GLY A 7 -2.54 82.11 -7.16
CA GLY A 7 -1.78 80.92 -7.55
C GLY A 7 -2.74 79.81 -7.88
N LEU A 8 -2.58 79.24 -9.05
CA LEU A 8 -3.30 78.06 -9.54
C LEU A 8 -2.51 76.79 -9.08
N VAL A 9 -3.12 76.01 -8.16
CA VAL A 9 -2.58 74.73 -7.75
C VAL A 9 -3.13 73.65 -8.71
N LEU A 10 -2.28 73.07 -9.51
CA LEU A 10 -2.59 71.95 -10.40
C LEU A 10 -2.50 70.66 -9.58
N ALA A 11 -3.63 70.08 -9.19
CA ALA A 11 -3.70 68.79 -8.53
C ALA A 11 -3.60 67.70 -9.61
N GLY A 12 -2.44 67.06 -9.70
CA GLY A 12 -2.25 65.86 -10.51
C GLY A 12 -2.95 64.64 -9.85
N LEU A 13 -4.01 64.18 -10.45
CA LEU A 13 -4.59 62.88 -10.13
C LEU A 13 -3.67 61.76 -10.66
N LEU A 14 -2.91 61.15 -9.77
CA LEU A 14 -2.31 59.85 -10.00
C LEU A 14 -3.40 58.78 -9.82
N THR A 15 -4.06 58.38 -10.90
CA THR A 15 -4.85 57.15 -10.95
C THR A 15 -3.89 55.95 -10.89
N GLY A 16 -3.62 55.48 -9.67
CA GLY A 16 -3.02 54.18 -9.43
C GLY A 16 -3.98 53.10 -9.95
N ALA A 17 -3.68 52.53 -11.11
CA ALA A 17 -4.33 51.29 -11.52
C ALA A 17 -3.90 50.18 -10.52
N ALA A 18 -4.74 49.96 -9.52
CA ALA A 18 -4.70 48.74 -8.76
C ALA A 18 -4.99 47.60 -9.75
N LEU A 19 -3.95 46.94 -10.21
CA LEU A 19 -4.05 45.61 -10.76
C LEU A 19 -4.57 44.72 -9.62
N SER A 20 -5.88 44.67 -9.47
CA SER A 20 -6.55 43.59 -8.77
C SER A 20 -6.11 42.34 -9.55
N SER A 21 -5.20 41.54 -8.97
CA SER A 21 -5.11 40.13 -9.29
C SER A 21 -6.50 39.58 -9.00
N ALA A 22 -7.34 39.54 -10.03
CA ALA A 22 -8.51 38.69 -10.01
C ALA A 22 -7.92 37.30 -9.75
N GLY A 23 -8.15 36.78 -8.55
CA GLY A 23 -7.89 35.39 -8.24
C GLY A 23 -8.53 34.60 -9.37
N ALA A 24 -7.75 33.77 -10.03
CA ALA A 24 -8.30 32.77 -10.92
C ALA A 24 -9.42 32.10 -10.11
N ALA A 25 -10.65 32.27 -10.55
CA ALA A 25 -11.77 31.58 -9.93
C ALA A 25 -11.35 30.13 -9.84
N ASP A 26 -11.38 29.57 -8.61
CA ASP A 26 -11.03 28.20 -8.30
C ASP A 26 -11.81 27.25 -9.22
N ARG A 27 -11.27 27.00 -10.41
CA ARG A 27 -11.74 25.86 -11.24
C ARG A 27 -11.06 24.65 -10.65
N PRO A 28 -11.82 23.62 -10.24
CA PRO A 28 -11.20 22.38 -9.81
C PRO A 28 -10.26 21.89 -10.92
N HIS A 29 -9.00 21.67 -10.58
CA HIS A 29 -8.03 21.11 -11.51
C HIS A 29 -8.31 19.62 -11.71
N ASN A 30 -7.72 19.04 -12.74
CA ASN A 30 -7.75 17.60 -12.92
C ASN A 30 -6.68 16.95 -12.05
N VAL A 31 -6.92 15.72 -11.62
CA VAL A 31 -5.92 14.94 -10.88
C VAL A 31 -5.71 13.57 -11.52
N VAL A 32 -4.47 13.19 -11.69
CA VAL A 32 -4.02 11.82 -11.95
C VAL A 32 -3.24 11.35 -10.72
N LEU A 33 -3.77 10.32 -10.05
CA LEU A 33 -3.00 9.55 -9.07
C LEU A 33 -2.38 8.36 -9.80
N PHE A 34 -1.05 8.36 -9.92
CA PHE A 34 -0.28 7.27 -10.49
C PHE A 34 0.36 6.46 -9.37
N VAL A 35 0.02 5.18 -9.28
CA VAL A 35 0.55 4.28 -8.24
C VAL A 35 1.47 3.25 -8.89
N PRO A 36 2.80 3.41 -8.80
CA PRO A 36 3.75 2.37 -9.15
C PRO A 36 3.86 1.38 -7.99
N ASP A 37 3.15 0.25 -8.08
CA ASP A 37 3.04 -0.74 -7.01
C ASP A 37 4.43 -1.23 -6.56
N GLY A 38 4.70 -1.20 -5.24
CA GLY A 38 5.93 -1.71 -4.67
C GLY A 38 7.21 -0.92 -5.04
N LEU A 39 7.10 0.37 -5.38
CA LEU A 39 8.27 1.17 -5.76
C LEU A 39 8.98 1.74 -4.53
N ARG A 40 10.18 1.26 -4.29
CA ARG A 40 11.08 1.70 -3.19
C ARG A 40 11.43 3.19 -3.29
N GLY A 41 11.41 3.90 -2.16
CA GLY A 41 11.55 5.36 -2.13
C GLY A 41 12.85 5.92 -2.72
N LEU A 42 13.99 5.25 -2.47
CA LEU A 42 15.30 5.73 -2.86
C LEU A 42 15.91 5.06 -4.11
N ILE A 43 15.15 4.18 -4.79
CA ILE A 43 15.62 3.54 -6.03
C ILE A 43 15.44 4.45 -7.26
N VAL A 44 14.64 5.54 -7.15
CA VAL A 44 14.27 6.41 -8.25
C VAL A 44 15.35 7.46 -8.51
N ASP A 45 16.06 7.28 -9.61
CA ASP A 45 17.06 8.22 -10.14
C ASP A 45 16.96 8.32 -11.68
N ALA A 46 17.78 9.16 -12.30
CA ALA A 46 17.77 9.39 -13.74
C ALA A 46 18.11 8.13 -14.57
N LYS A 47 18.70 7.09 -13.95
CA LYS A 47 19.07 5.84 -14.60
C LYS A 47 17.96 4.80 -14.50
N THR A 48 17.31 4.68 -13.34
CA THR A 48 16.31 3.66 -13.05
C THR A 48 14.91 4.09 -13.50
N ALA A 49 14.55 5.38 -13.29
CA ALA A 49 13.21 5.92 -13.56
C ALA A 49 13.29 7.41 -13.97
N PRO A 50 13.70 7.72 -15.21
CA PRO A 50 13.95 9.10 -15.66
C PRO A 50 12.70 9.99 -15.67
N ALA A 51 11.50 9.48 -15.99
CA ALA A 51 10.28 10.29 -16.02
C ALA A 51 9.82 10.66 -14.60
N MET A 52 9.90 9.72 -13.65
CA MET A 52 9.62 9.98 -12.23
C MET A 52 10.66 10.92 -11.63
N THR A 53 11.93 10.78 -12.00
CA THR A 53 13.00 11.69 -11.59
C THR A 53 12.73 13.11 -12.08
N ALA A 54 12.40 13.27 -13.36
CA ALA A 54 12.06 14.58 -13.92
C ALA A 54 10.80 15.19 -13.26
N LEU A 55 9.81 14.36 -12.90
CA LEU A 55 8.61 14.81 -12.20
C LEU A 55 8.95 15.34 -10.80
N LYS A 56 9.68 14.57 -9.98
CA LYS A 56 10.07 15.01 -8.63
C LYS A 56 10.96 16.26 -8.64
N ASP A 57 11.85 16.39 -9.64
CA ASP A 57 12.80 17.51 -9.71
C ASP A 57 12.12 18.82 -10.14
N ARG A 58 11.09 18.75 -11.00
CA ARG A 58 10.31 19.94 -11.39
C ARG A 58 9.18 20.28 -10.40
N GLY A 59 8.71 19.33 -9.61
CA GLY A 59 7.59 19.46 -8.68
C GLY A 59 8.01 19.37 -7.21
N VAL A 60 7.37 18.47 -6.48
CA VAL A 60 7.64 18.19 -5.08
C VAL A 60 8.14 16.76 -4.94
N TRP A 61 9.23 16.57 -4.23
CA TRP A 61 9.69 15.27 -3.77
C TRP A 61 9.41 15.11 -2.27
N PHE A 62 8.50 14.21 -1.91
CA PHE A 62 8.24 13.83 -0.52
C PHE A 62 9.29 12.82 -0.07
N LYS A 63 10.48 13.34 0.26
CA LYS A 63 11.65 12.51 0.59
C LYS A 63 11.42 11.61 1.80
N ASN A 64 10.53 12.01 2.68
CA ASN A 64 10.21 11.32 3.94
C ASN A 64 8.81 10.70 3.88
N SER A 65 8.54 9.91 2.83
CA SER A 65 7.25 9.26 2.66
C SER A 65 7.14 7.96 3.48
N HIS A 66 5.88 7.57 3.77
CA HIS A 66 5.54 6.43 4.60
C HIS A 66 4.36 5.66 4.02
N SER A 67 4.58 4.39 3.74
CA SER A 67 3.52 3.39 3.61
C SER A 67 2.98 3.03 4.98
N LEU A 68 1.73 2.59 5.08
CA LEU A 68 1.11 2.16 6.33
C LEU A 68 1.43 0.68 6.57
N PHE A 69 1.71 0.35 7.84
CA PHE A 69 1.90 -1.04 8.26
C PHE A 69 0.55 -1.67 8.66
N PRO A 70 0.30 -2.93 8.25
CA PRO A 70 1.11 -3.79 7.37
C PRO A 70 1.23 -3.21 5.96
N THR A 71 2.46 -3.26 5.40
CA THR A 71 2.83 -2.60 4.16
C THR A 71 2.39 -3.41 2.93
N PHE A 72 1.07 -3.60 2.79
CA PHE A 72 0.43 -4.37 1.72
C PHE A 72 -0.42 -3.51 0.80
N THR A 73 -0.62 -4.02 -0.41
CA THR A 73 -1.26 -3.31 -1.53
C THR A 73 -2.67 -2.85 -1.20
N THR A 74 -3.59 -3.75 -0.82
CA THR A 74 -5.00 -3.38 -0.59
C THR A 74 -5.15 -2.48 0.63
N ALA A 75 -4.38 -2.75 1.68
CA ALA A 75 -4.32 -1.93 2.87
C ALA A 75 -3.96 -0.47 2.53
N ASN A 76 -2.89 -0.26 1.76
CA ASN A 76 -2.47 1.07 1.36
C ASN A 76 -3.36 1.68 0.27
N ALA A 77 -3.99 0.87 -0.60
CA ALA A 77 -5.04 1.33 -1.51
C ALA A 77 -6.23 1.90 -0.73
N SER A 78 -6.72 1.19 0.30
CA SER A 78 -7.80 1.66 1.15
C SER A 78 -7.46 2.99 1.82
N ALA A 79 -6.22 3.14 2.28
CA ALA A 79 -5.74 4.38 2.90
C ALA A 79 -5.67 5.54 1.89
N MET A 80 -5.15 5.33 0.67
CA MET A 80 -5.15 6.35 -0.38
C MET A 80 -6.57 6.72 -0.82
N ALA A 81 -7.45 5.73 -0.93
CA ALA A 81 -8.81 5.93 -1.38
C ALA A 81 -9.67 6.71 -0.39
N THR A 82 -9.47 6.53 0.92
CA THR A 82 -10.33 7.11 1.96
C THR A 82 -9.66 8.25 2.73
N GLY A 83 -8.35 8.27 2.78
CA GLY A 83 -7.58 9.16 3.66
C GLY A 83 -7.59 8.70 5.12
N HIS A 84 -7.87 7.42 5.39
CA HIS A 84 -7.89 6.83 6.73
C HIS A 84 -6.80 5.79 6.93
N TYR A 85 -6.41 5.57 8.20
CA TYR A 85 -5.54 4.45 8.58
C TYR A 85 -6.34 3.15 8.72
N LEU A 86 -5.63 2.03 8.68
CA LEU A 86 -6.20 0.68 8.55
C LEU A 86 -7.12 0.27 9.71
N GLY A 87 -6.92 0.83 10.90
CA GLY A 87 -7.83 0.60 12.03
C GLY A 87 -9.25 1.13 11.82
N ASP A 88 -9.44 2.10 10.91
CA ASP A 88 -10.76 2.58 10.50
C ASP A 88 -11.27 1.81 9.29
N THR A 89 -10.46 1.64 8.23
CA THR A 89 -10.89 0.96 7.00
C THR A 89 -11.13 -0.54 7.18
N GLY A 90 -10.41 -1.18 8.11
CA GLY A 90 -10.50 -2.63 8.29
C GLY A 90 -9.87 -3.47 7.19
N ASP A 91 -9.27 -2.85 6.19
CA ASP A 91 -8.45 -3.48 5.16
C ASP A 91 -7.02 -3.61 5.70
N PHE A 92 -6.81 -4.61 6.57
CA PHE A 92 -5.57 -4.74 7.32
C PHE A 92 -4.42 -5.30 6.50
N SER A 93 -4.70 -6.00 5.39
CA SER A 93 -3.70 -6.68 4.55
C SER A 93 -4.35 -7.28 3.30
N ASN A 94 -3.53 -7.82 2.37
CA ASN A 94 -4.03 -8.50 1.17
C ASN A 94 -4.80 -9.80 1.48
N VAL A 95 -4.51 -10.44 2.62
CA VAL A 95 -5.29 -11.55 3.17
C VAL A 95 -5.76 -11.20 4.58
N ILE A 96 -7.05 -11.28 4.82
CA ILE A 96 -7.66 -11.01 6.13
C ILE A 96 -8.65 -12.12 6.51
N TYR A 97 -8.79 -12.39 7.81
CA TYR A 97 -9.88 -13.22 8.29
C TYR A 97 -11.19 -12.42 8.29
N VAL A 98 -12.19 -12.89 7.57
CA VAL A 98 -13.45 -12.15 7.39
C VAL A 98 -14.60 -12.66 8.28
N GLY A 99 -14.42 -13.81 8.95
CA GLY A 99 -15.40 -14.38 9.88
C GLY A 99 -16.52 -15.18 9.22
N PHE A 100 -16.52 -15.32 7.90
CA PHE A 100 -17.51 -16.11 7.14
C PHE A 100 -16.86 -16.75 5.91
N PRO A 101 -17.42 -17.85 5.37
CA PRO A 101 -16.93 -18.46 4.14
C PRO A 101 -17.23 -17.60 2.91
N VAL A 102 -16.19 -17.28 2.12
CA VAL A 102 -16.30 -16.48 0.87
C VAL A 102 -16.48 -17.41 -0.32
N SER A 103 -17.72 -17.49 -0.84
CA SER A 103 -18.07 -18.44 -1.89
C SER A 103 -17.38 -18.18 -3.23
N ALA A 104 -17.04 -16.93 -3.53
CA ALA A 104 -16.31 -16.54 -4.75
C ALA A 104 -14.94 -17.23 -4.86
N VAL A 105 -14.34 -17.64 -3.74
CA VAL A 105 -13.01 -18.27 -3.68
C VAL A 105 -13.04 -19.58 -2.90
N GLY A 106 -14.05 -20.42 -3.16
CA GLY A 106 -14.12 -21.79 -2.67
C GLY A 106 -14.49 -21.94 -1.19
N GLY A 107 -14.98 -20.89 -0.52
CA GLY A 107 -15.44 -20.92 0.85
C GLY A 107 -14.35 -20.71 1.91
N THR A 108 -13.17 -20.23 1.54
CA THR A 108 -12.14 -19.84 2.50
C THR A 108 -12.65 -18.70 3.40
N VAL A 109 -12.21 -18.68 4.66
CA VAL A 109 -12.48 -17.59 5.61
C VAL A 109 -11.36 -16.55 5.67
N THR A 110 -10.27 -16.82 4.94
CA THR A 110 -9.11 -15.95 4.79
C THR A 110 -8.86 -15.66 3.30
N PRO A 111 -9.79 -14.95 2.62
CA PRO A 111 -9.65 -14.69 1.19
C PRO A 111 -8.49 -13.73 0.90
N PHE A 112 -7.87 -13.91 -0.28
CA PHE A 112 -7.03 -12.89 -0.90
C PHE A 112 -7.95 -11.83 -1.51
N ILE A 113 -7.87 -10.59 -1.05
CA ILE A 113 -8.87 -9.56 -1.36
C ILE A 113 -8.56 -8.75 -2.64
N GLU A 114 -7.44 -8.98 -3.31
CA GLU A 114 -7.21 -8.48 -4.68
C GLU A 114 -8.09 -9.26 -5.69
N ASN A 115 -9.41 -9.17 -5.53
CA ASN A 115 -10.37 -9.91 -6.33
C ASN A 115 -11.74 -9.21 -6.29
N ASP A 116 -12.26 -8.78 -7.44
CA ASP A 116 -13.51 -8.03 -7.53
C ASP A 116 -14.72 -8.78 -6.95
N ALA A 117 -14.79 -10.08 -7.20
CA ALA A 117 -15.90 -10.89 -6.67
C ALA A 117 -15.81 -11.03 -5.13
N VAL A 118 -14.59 -11.12 -4.57
CA VAL A 118 -14.36 -11.11 -3.12
C VAL A 118 -14.78 -9.76 -2.55
N LEU A 119 -14.29 -8.65 -3.09
CA LEU A 119 -14.67 -7.29 -2.65
C LEU A 119 -16.18 -7.11 -2.65
N GLY A 120 -16.89 -7.58 -3.70
CA GLY A 120 -18.35 -7.54 -3.75
C GLY A 120 -19.03 -8.35 -2.65
N GLN A 121 -18.50 -9.53 -2.28
CA GLN A 121 -19.03 -10.32 -1.16
C GLN A 121 -18.74 -9.69 0.20
N LEU A 122 -17.57 -9.07 0.37
CA LEU A 122 -17.26 -8.31 1.58
C LEU A 122 -18.23 -7.15 1.76
N ASP A 123 -18.49 -6.36 0.71
CA ASP A 123 -19.49 -5.30 0.77
C ASP A 123 -20.86 -5.81 1.18
N GLN A 124 -21.36 -6.87 0.55
CA GLN A 124 -22.65 -7.48 0.91
C GLN A 124 -22.71 -7.89 2.37
N GLN A 125 -21.66 -8.52 2.87
CA GLN A 125 -21.60 -9.02 4.25
C GLN A 125 -21.49 -7.89 5.28
N PHE A 126 -20.76 -6.82 4.93
CA PHE A 126 -20.52 -5.68 5.82
C PHE A 126 -21.45 -4.49 5.54
N GLY A 127 -22.70 -4.76 5.11
CA GLY A 127 -23.76 -3.77 4.98
C GLY A 127 -23.60 -2.80 3.80
N GLY A 128 -22.99 -3.25 2.72
CA GLY A 128 -22.78 -2.51 1.48
C GLY A 128 -21.52 -1.63 1.48
N ASP A 129 -20.66 -1.79 2.49
CA ASP A 129 -19.46 -0.97 2.65
C ASP A 129 -18.48 -1.63 3.63
N TYR A 130 -17.56 -2.45 3.14
CA TYR A 130 -16.62 -3.15 4.02
C TYR A 130 -15.56 -2.21 4.62
N LEU A 131 -15.23 -1.10 3.93
CA LEU A 131 -14.30 -0.10 4.43
C LEU A 131 -14.90 0.82 5.49
N ASP A 132 -16.25 0.95 5.53
CA ASP A 132 -16.99 1.89 6.38
C ASP A 132 -16.57 3.36 6.24
N GLU A 133 -15.85 3.72 5.17
CA GLU A 133 -15.36 5.06 4.89
C GLU A 133 -15.64 5.45 3.43
N HIS A 134 -15.85 6.75 3.18
CA HIS A 134 -16.11 7.23 1.83
C HIS A 134 -14.80 7.26 1.02
N THR A 135 -14.84 6.72 -0.19
CA THR A 135 -13.69 6.75 -1.11
C THR A 135 -13.67 8.03 -1.96
N LEU A 136 -12.50 8.39 -2.46
CA LEU A 136 -12.27 9.59 -3.28
C LEU A 136 -13.11 9.64 -4.55
N LEU A 137 -13.15 8.54 -5.32
CA LEU A 137 -13.91 8.51 -6.58
C LEU A 137 -15.40 8.63 -6.27
N ARG A 138 -15.89 7.94 -5.24
CA ARG A 138 -17.28 8.07 -4.80
C ARG A 138 -17.61 9.48 -4.32
N ALA A 139 -16.71 10.13 -3.56
CA ALA A 139 -16.89 11.51 -3.13
C ALA A 139 -16.93 12.48 -4.32
N ALA A 140 -16.12 12.26 -5.37
CA ALA A 140 -16.14 13.04 -6.59
C ALA A 140 -17.48 12.87 -7.36
N GLN A 141 -18.02 11.64 -7.43
CA GLN A 141 -19.31 11.37 -8.05
C GLN A 141 -20.48 12.01 -7.30
N MET A 142 -20.42 12.03 -5.97
CA MET A 142 -21.47 12.61 -5.12
C MET A 142 -21.34 14.12 -4.93
N HIS A 143 -20.31 14.75 -5.50
CA HIS A 143 -20.06 16.18 -5.31
C HIS A 143 -21.20 17.04 -5.91
N THR A 144 -21.77 17.92 -5.09
CA THR A 144 -22.82 18.84 -5.51
C THR A 144 -22.21 20.13 -6.06
N GLY A 145 -22.56 20.48 -7.29
CA GLY A 145 -22.13 21.72 -7.95
C GLY A 145 -21.13 21.51 -9.09
N THR A 146 -20.12 20.65 -8.92
CA THR A 146 -19.18 20.31 -9.99
C THR A 146 -19.33 18.83 -10.35
N LYS A 147 -19.56 18.54 -11.62
CA LYS A 147 -19.61 17.17 -12.13
C LYS A 147 -18.19 16.72 -12.49
N PHE A 148 -17.75 15.61 -11.91
CA PHE A 148 -16.45 15.01 -12.20
C PHE A 148 -16.58 13.80 -13.13
N SER A 149 -15.55 13.61 -13.98
CA SER A 149 -15.31 12.34 -14.65
C SER A 149 -14.35 11.53 -13.81
N THR A 150 -14.65 10.24 -13.57
CA THR A 150 -13.83 9.38 -12.71
C THR A 150 -13.44 8.10 -13.42
N ALA A 151 -12.21 7.66 -13.20
CA ALA A 151 -11.71 6.37 -13.66
C ALA A 151 -10.69 5.78 -12.68
N ALA A 152 -10.67 4.45 -12.61
CA ALA A 152 -9.62 3.65 -11.98
C ALA A 152 -9.18 2.56 -12.95
N ILE A 153 -7.87 2.50 -13.26
CA ILE A 153 -7.33 1.66 -14.33
C ILE A 153 -6.06 0.97 -13.81
N GLY A 154 -5.93 -0.34 -13.97
CA GLY A 154 -4.68 -1.07 -13.71
C GLY A 154 -4.82 -2.39 -12.96
N LYS A 155 -4.05 -2.61 -11.89
CA LYS A 155 -3.98 -3.86 -11.13
C LYS A 155 -5.32 -4.23 -10.49
N LEU A 156 -5.73 -5.49 -10.63
CA LEU A 156 -6.90 -6.07 -9.96
C LEU A 156 -6.84 -5.87 -8.44
N GLY A 157 -7.96 -5.56 -7.84
CA GLY A 157 -8.15 -5.33 -6.42
C GLY A 157 -7.95 -3.86 -6.05
N PRO A 158 -6.73 -3.32 -5.94
CA PRO A 158 -6.52 -1.94 -5.49
C PRO A 158 -7.20 -0.91 -6.41
N THR A 159 -7.33 -1.20 -7.70
CA THR A 159 -8.05 -0.33 -8.66
C THR A 159 -9.51 -0.18 -8.27
N LEU A 160 -10.22 -1.28 -8.00
CA LEU A 160 -11.62 -1.25 -7.60
C LEU A 160 -11.84 -0.64 -6.21
N ILE A 161 -10.90 -0.76 -5.28
CA ILE A 161 -11.01 -0.22 -3.91
C ILE A 161 -11.32 1.28 -3.91
N PHE A 162 -10.89 2.03 -4.91
CA PHE A 162 -11.19 3.47 -5.02
C PHE A 162 -12.67 3.79 -5.26
N ASP A 163 -13.45 2.81 -5.78
CA ASP A 163 -14.93 2.87 -5.85
C ASP A 163 -15.52 1.46 -5.78
N HIS A 164 -15.22 0.72 -4.71
CA HIS A 164 -15.56 -0.70 -4.53
C HIS A 164 -17.07 -0.98 -4.54
N LYS A 165 -17.89 0.04 -4.34
CA LYS A 165 -19.35 -0.04 -4.42
C LYS A 165 -19.89 0.02 -5.85
N ASP A 166 -19.08 0.49 -6.81
CA ASP A 166 -19.45 0.49 -8.21
C ASP A 166 -19.28 -0.92 -8.78
N ARG A 167 -20.38 -1.51 -9.20
CA ARG A 167 -20.40 -2.88 -9.74
C ARG A 167 -20.82 -2.95 -11.21
N ASP A 168 -21.22 -1.80 -11.77
CA ASP A 168 -21.77 -1.71 -13.12
C ASP A 168 -20.83 -0.98 -14.09
N GLY A 169 -19.69 -0.45 -13.61
CA GLY A 169 -18.76 0.36 -14.40
C GLY A 169 -19.29 1.75 -14.77
N GLU A 170 -20.27 2.22 -14.01
CA GLU A 170 -20.87 3.56 -14.11
C GLU A 170 -21.27 4.05 -12.70
N PRO A 171 -21.03 5.31 -12.36
CA PRO A 171 -20.46 6.37 -13.21
C PRO A 171 -18.91 6.35 -13.26
N THR A 172 -18.21 5.55 -12.46
CA THR A 172 -16.75 5.39 -12.49
C THR A 172 -16.35 4.36 -13.55
N ILE A 173 -15.40 4.69 -14.41
CA ILE A 173 -14.79 3.74 -15.35
C ILE A 173 -13.81 2.88 -14.55
N VAL A 174 -14.05 1.57 -14.45
CA VAL A 174 -13.14 0.60 -13.81
C VAL A 174 -12.61 -0.36 -14.86
N ILE A 175 -11.28 -0.42 -15.01
CA ILE A 175 -10.58 -1.30 -15.95
C ILE A 175 -9.42 -1.95 -15.20
N ASP A 176 -9.44 -3.27 -15.09
CA ASP A 176 -8.39 -4.04 -14.41
C ASP A 176 -8.15 -5.41 -15.07
N ASP A 177 -7.35 -6.27 -14.41
CA ASP A 177 -7.02 -7.60 -14.93
C ASP A 177 -8.26 -8.50 -15.14
N ALA A 178 -9.35 -8.25 -14.42
CA ALA A 178 -10.60 -9.01 -14.53
C ALA A 178 -11.55 -8.46 -15.61
N THR A 179 -11.24 -7.31 -16.21
CA THR A 179 -12.06 -6.69 -17.26
C THR A 179 -12.32 -7.66 -18.41
N GLY A 180 -13.57 -7.80 -18.80
CA GLY A 180 -14.02 -8.73 -19.85
C GLY A 180 -14.20 -10.17 -19.38
N THR A 181 -13.95 -10.47 -18.10
CA THR A 181 -14.24 -11.78 -17.50
C THR A 181 -15.59 -11.77 -16.76
N PRO A 182 -16.18 -12.95 -16.46
CA PRO A 182 -17.44 -13.03 -15.70
C PRO A 182 -17.36 -12.46 -14.27
N ASN A 183 -16.16 -12.39 -13.70
CA ASN A 183 -15.94 -11.95 -12.31
C ASN A 183 -15.53 -10.46 -12.20
N GLY A 184 -15.18 -9.82 -13.33
CA GLY A 184 -14.78 -8.42 -13.36
C GLY A 184 -15.97 -7.46 -13.41
N ILE A 185 -15.66 -6.17 -13.25
CA ILE A 185 -16.63 -5.09 -13.42
C ILE A 185 -17.03 -4.99 -14.90
N LYS A 186 -18.31 -4.83 -15.16
CA LYS A 186 -18.83 -4.74 -16.53
C LYS A 186 -18.37 -3.45 -17.20
N LEU A 187 -18.04 -3.55 -18.48
CA LEU A 187 -17.86 -2.37 -19.31
C LEU A 187 -19.22 -1.72 -19.59
N SER A 188 -19.32 -0.42 -19.39
CA SER A 188 -20.49 0.34 -19.85
C SER A 188 -20.58 0.32 -21.39
N LYS A 189 -21.76 0.65 -21.91
CA LYS A 189 -21.92 0.75 -23.37
C LYS A 189 -20.97 1.79 -23.99
N GLU A 190 -20.81 2.94 -23.32
CA GLU A 190 -19.90 4.00 -23.77
C GLU A 190 -18.46 3.47 -23.86
N MET A 191 -17.99 2.74 -22.84
CA MET A 191 -16.65 2.15 -22.86
C MET A 191 -16.49 1.05 -23.91
N THR A 192 -17.49 0.18 -24.06
CA THR A 192 -17.47 -0.87 -25.09
C THR A 192 -17.34 -0.27 -26.49
N ASP A 193 -18.15 0.75 -26.80
CA ASP A 193 -18.12 1.44 -28.10
C ASP A 193 -16.77 2.16 -28.30
N ALA A 194 -16.25 2.84 -27.27
CA ALA A 194 -15.00 3.59 -27.35
C ALA A 194 -13.77 2.68 -27.54
N LEU A 195 -13.70 1.56 -26.81
CA LEU A 195 -12.63 0.56 -26.98
C LEU A 195 -12.68 -0.06 -28.38
N THR A 196 -13.86 -0.41 -28.85
CA THR A 196 -14.06 -0.96 -30.20
C THR A 196 -13.61 0.05 -31.29
N ALA A 197 -14.01 1.32 -31.16
CA ALA A 197 -13.59 2.38 -32.07
C ALA A 197 -12.06 2.63 -32.05
N ALA A 198 -11.42 2.45 -30.90
CA ALA A 198 -9.97 2.55 -30.76
C ALA A 198 -9.21 1.29 -31.20
N GLY A 199 -9.92 0.21 -31.58
CA GLY A 199 -9.31 -1.07 -31.94
C GLY A 199 -8.64 -1.80 -30.77
N LEU A 200 -9.09 -1.54 -29.53
CA LEU A 200 -8.56 -2.16 -28.31
C LEU A 200 -9.43 -3.36 -27.89
N PRO A 201 -8.83 -4.42 -27.32
CA PRO A 201 -9.57 -5.56 -26.79
C PRO A 201 -10.55 -5.16 -25.69
N LEU A 202 -11.72 -5.83 -25.64
CA LEU A 202 -12.71 -5.66 -24.57
C LEU A 202 -12.37 -6.46 -23.30
N ALA A 203 -11.36 -7.32 -23.37
CA ALA A 203 -10.86 -8.09 -22.24
C ALA A 203 -9.38 -7.81 -22.01
N ALA A 204 -8.99 -7.70 -20.74
CA ALA A 204 -7.60 -7.51 -20.37
C ALA A 204 -6.75 -8.73 -20.73
N PRO A 205 -5.54 -8.55 -21.29
CA PRO A 205 -4.62 -9.63 -21.54
C PRO A 205 -4.05 -10.18 -20.23
N THR A 206 -3.62 -11.44 -20.26
CA THR A 206 -2.90 -12.04 -19.13
C THR A 206 -1.49 -11.48 -19.02
N ARG A 207 -0.84 -11.71 -17.89
CA ARG A 207 0.58 -11.34 -17.67
C ARG A 207 1.58 -12.14 -18.54
N GLY A 208 1.13 -13.20 -19.21
CA GLY A 208 1.99 -14.05 -20.03
C GLY A 208 3.22 -14.57 -19.24
N ASP A 209 4.41 -14.42 -19.81
CA ASP A 209 5.66 -14.87 -19.18
C ASP A 209 5.98 -14.14 -17.87
N ASN A 210 5.54 -12.91 -17.70
CA ASN A 210 5.70 -12.18 -16.45
C ASN A 210 4.93 -12.83 -15.27
N GLY A 211 3.87 -13.58 -15.54
CA GLY A 211 3.10 -14.32 -14.55
C GLY A 211 3.78 -15.55 -13.96
N LYS A 212 4.93 -15.96 -14.49
CA LYS A 212 5.65 -17.16 -14.03
C LYS A 212 6.40 -16.89 -12.73
N ALA A 213 5.90 -17.41 -11.61
CA ALA A 213 6.55 -17.27 -10.31
C ALA A 213 7.75 -18.21 -10.11
N GLY A 214 7.86 -19.28 -10.90
CA GLY A 214 8.86 -20.33 -10.67
C GLY A 214 8.53 -21.22 -9.46
N ASN A 215 9.54 -21.96 -9.01
CA ASN A 215 9.48 -22.82 -7.82
C ASN A 215 10.91 -23.07 -7.28
N ALA A 216 11.07 -23.93 -6.28
CA ALA A 216 12.37 -24.21 -5.64
C ALA A 216 13.48 -24.69 -6.61
N THR A 217 13.13 -25.19 -7.79
CA THR A 217 14.08 -25.73 -8.78
C THR A 217 14.02 -25.03 -10.14
N THR A 218 13.01 -24.19 -10.38
CA THR A 218 12.79 -23.51 -11.65
C THR A 218 12.71 -22.00 -11.40
N PRO A 219 13.57 -21.20 -12.05
CA PRO A 219 13.51 -19.73 -11.93
C PRO A 219 12.15 -19.18 -12.34
N GLY A 220 11.77 -18.06 -11.73
CA GLY A 220 10.61 -17.25 -12.13
C GLY A 220 10.83 -16.51 -13.44
N THR A 221 10.07 -15.44 -13.63
CA THR A 221 10.14 -14.61 -14.85
C THR A 221 11.48 -13.90 -15.01
N THR A 222 11.86 -13.64 -16.26
CA THR A 222 12.99 -12.76 -16.63
C THR A 222 12.53 -11.54 -17.44
N VAL A 223 11.21 -11.27 -17.48
CA VAL A 223 10.62 -10.14 -18.22
C VAL A 223 9.69 -9.32 -17.34
N ALA A 224 9.65 -8.00 -17.56
CA ALA A 224 8.68 -7.10 -16.97
C ALA A 224 7.27 -7.30 -17.58
N ASN A 225 6.24 -6.77 -16.92
CA ASN A 225 4.84 -6.90 -17.34
C ASN A 225 4.45 -5.90 -18.44
N VAL A 226 5.23 -5.85 -19.53
CA VAL A 226 5.11 -4.80 -20.56
C VAL A 226 3.79 -4.89 -21.31
N ASP A 227 3.40 -6.09 -21.78
CA ASP A 227 2.26 -6.24 -22.70
C ASP A 227 0.92 -5.97 -22.00
N GLN A 228 0.71 -6.49 -20.79
CA GLN A 228 -0.50 -6.20 -20.03
C GLN A 228 -0.55 -4.72 -19.63
N GLN A 229 0.55 -4.15 -19.15
CA GLN A 229 0.57 -2.74 -18.75
C GLN A 229 0.33 -1.81 -19.95
N ARG A 230 0.81 -2.15 -21.14
CA ARG A 230 0.52 -1.40 -22.37
C ARG A 230 -0.97 -1.33 -22.65
N TYR A 231 -1.71 -2.41 -22.44
CA TYR A 231 -3.16 -2.40 -22.59
C TYR A 231 -3.83 -1.35 -21.70
N PHE A 232 -3.46 -1.30 -20.41
CA PHE A 232 -4.01 -0.31 -19.47
C PHE A 232 -3.59 1.12 -19.84
N VAL A 233 -2.34 1.32 -20.23
CA VAL A 233 -1.84 2.63 -20.68
C VAL A 233 -2.56 3.08 -21.95
N ASP A 234 -2.76 2.19 -22.91
CA ASP A 234 -3.47 2.49 -24.16
C ASP A 234 -4.93 2.88 -23.90
N ILE A 235 -5.63 2.21 -22.98
CA ILE A 235 -6.97 2.60 -22.55
C ILE A 235 -6.95 3.99 -21.91
N ALA A 236 -6.05 4.23 -20.97
CA ALA A 236 -5.95 5.51 -20.27
C ALA A 236 -5.69 6.66 -21.28
N THR A 237 -4.72 6.47 -22.19
CA THR A 237 -4.21 7.54 -23.06
C THR A 237 -4.98 7.72 -24.37
N LYS A 238 -5.48 6.63 -24.97
CA LYS A 238 -6.18 6.66 -26.26
C LYS A 238 -7.70 6.73 -26.14
N VAL A 239 -8.26 6.37 -24.97
CA VAL A 239 -9.71 6.31 -24.77
C VAL A 239 -10.16 7.24 -23.63
N VAL A 240 -9.71 6.99 -22.38
CA VAL A 240 -10.26 7.66 -21.20
C VAL A 240 -9.90 9.14 -21.14
N LEU A 241 -8.63 9.52 -21.30
CA LEU A 241 -8.22 10.93 -21.30
C LEU A 241 -8.84 11.73 -22.46
N PRO A 242 -8.89 11.26 -23.73
CA PRO A 242 -9.65 11.91 -24.80
C PRO A 242 -11.13 12.08 -24.48
N MET A 243 -11.78 11.05 -23.91
CA MET A 243 -13.18 11.10 -23.49
C MET A 243 -13.39 12.17 -22.40
N PHE A 244 -12.52 12.24 -21.40
CA PHE A 244 -12.59 13.25 -20.35
C PHE A 244 -12.38 14.66 -20.91
N LYS A 245 -11.44 14.82 -21.85
CA LYS A 245 -11.26 16.08 -22.57
C LYS A 245 -12.53 16.50 -23.31
N ALA A 246 -13.18 15.57 -24.01
CA ALA A 246 -14.41 15.84 -24.75
C ALA A 246 -15.59 16.21 -23.84
N ARG A 247 -15.68 15.59 -22.64
CA ARG A 247 -16.70 15.93 -21.64
C ARG A 247 -16.52 17.33 -21.05
N ASN A 248 -15.33 17.91 -21.18
CA ASN A 248 -15.00 19.26 -20.67
C ASN A 248 -15.38 19.44 -19.19
N GLN A 249 -15.12 18.43 -18.37
CA GLN A 249 -15.35 18.41 -16.92
C GLN A 249 -14.04 18.12 -16.22
N PRO A 250 -13.84 18.60 -14.97
CA PRO A 250 -12.71 18.15 -14.18
C PRO A 250 -12.77 16.63 -13.97
N PHE A 251 -11.61 16.02 -13.83
CA PHE A 251 -11.53 14.57 -13.65
C PHE A 251 -10.59 14.16 -12.53
N LEU A 252 -10.87 12.98 -11.98
CA LEU A 252 -9.98 12.24 -11.11
C LEU A 252 -9.76 10.86 -11.72
N MET A 253 -8.52 10.57 -12.11
CA MET A 253 -8.11 9.29 -12.65
C MET A 253 -7.06 8.65 -11.73
N VAL A 254 -7.29 7.42 -11.33
CA VAL A 254 -6.32 6.56 -10.65
C VAL A 254 -5.74 5.61 -11.70
N PHE A 255 -4.42 5.55 -11.80
CA PHE A 255 -3.71 4.57 -12.60
C PHE A 255 -2.80 3.75 -11.71
N TRP A 256 -3.12 2.45 -11.55
CA TRP A 256 -2.36 1.53 -10.72
C TRP A 256 -1.48 0.64 -11.59
N SER A 257 -0.21 0.97 -11.69
CA SER A 257 0.77 0.14 -12.40
C SER A 257 1.12 -1.07 -11.54
N ARG A 258 0.87 -2.30 -12.04
CA ARG A 258 1.27 -3.54 -11.36
C ARG A 258 2.78 -3.66 -11.20
N ASP A 259 3.57 -3.12 -12.15
CA ASP A 259 5.00 -3.02 -12.01
C ASP A 259 5.39 -1.79 -11.16
N PRO A 260 6.47 -1.93 -10.37
CA PRO A 260 7.43 -3.03 -10.34
C PRO A 260 7.05 -4.26 -9.47
N ASP A 261 6.02 -4.18 -8.62
CA ASP A 261 5.61 -5.20 -7.63
C ASP A 261 5.53 -6.60 -8.25
N GLY A 262 4.65 -6.79 -9.23
CA GLY A 262 4.39 -8.10 -9.83
C GLY A 262 5.62 -8.73 -10.49
N THR A 263 6.53 -7.92 -10.99
CA THR A 263 7.81 -8.39 -11.56
C THR A 263 8.81 -8.72 -10.46
N GLN A 264 8.91 -7.89 -9.41
CA GLN A 264 9.80 -8.14 -8.27
C GLN A 264 9.43 -9.42 -7.50
N HIS A 265 8.13 -9.71 -7.35
CA HIS A 265 7.66 -10.96 -6.78
C HIS A 265 8.10 -12.18 -7.57
N ASN A 266 7.97 -12.13 -8.89
CA ASN A 266 8.15 -13.29 -9.75
C ASN A 266 9.55 -13.41 -10.37
N GLN A 267 10.46 -12.45 -10.13
CA GLN A 267 11.77 -12.42 -10.79
C GLN A 267 12.57 -13.71 -10.59
N GLY A 268 13.22 -14.17 -11.65
CA GLY A 268 14.02 -15.39 -11.69
C GLY A 268 15.53 -15.18 -11.58
N ASP A 269 15.98 -13.96 -11.27
CA ASP A 269 17.41 -13.60 -11.26
C ASP A 269 18.18 -14.25 -10.09
N SER A 270 17.47 -14.74 -9.06
CA SER A 270 18.07 -15.08 -7.76
C SER A 270 17.55 -16.39 -7.15
N LEU A 271 17.35 -17.41 -7.96
CA LEU A 271 16.82 -18.71 -7.47
C LEU A 271 17.57 -19.20 -6.22
N ASN A 272 16.88 -19.22 -5.06
CA ASN A 272 17.39 -19.64 -3.75
C ASN A 272 18.63 -18.86 -3.24
N GLN A 273 18.96 -17.70 -3.86
CA GLN A 273 20.07 -16.84 -3.45
C GLN A 273 19.54 -15.46 -3.05
N LEU A 274 20.20 -14.77 -2.12
CA LEU A 274 19.82 -13.43 -1.69
C LEU A 274 20.31 -12.31 -2.63
N THR A 275 21.17 -12.63 -3.57
CA THR A 275 21.74 -11.68 -4.54
C THR A 275 21.61 -12.22 -5.96
N PRO A 276 21.28 -11.34 -6.94
CA PRO A 276 21.03 -9.90 -6.85
C PRO A 276 19.72 -9.54 -6.14
N GLY A 277 18.83 -10.49 -5.83
CA GLY A 277 17.54 -10.22 -5.19
C GLY A 277 16.70 -9.27 -6.04
N ILE A 278 16.01 -8.34 -5.37
CA ILE A 278 15.19 -7.32 -6.03
C ILE A 278 15.99 -6.22 -6.76
N ASN A 279 17.31 -6.33 -6.83
CA ASN A 279 18.18 -5.44 -7.60
C ASN A 279 18.70 -6.10 -8.89
N GLY A 280 18.16 -7.27 -9.25
CA GLY A 280 18.46 -7.94 -10.49
C GLY A 280 17.86 -7.23 -11.72
N PRO A 281 18.33 -7.59 -12.93
CA PRO A 281 17.93 -6.93 -14.17
C PRO A 281 16.41 -7.00 -14.43
N THR A 282 15.76 -8.09 -14.04
CA THR A 282 14.31 -8.27 -14.21
C THR A 282 13.52 -7.28 -13.34
N SER A 283 13.88 -7.13 -12.07
CA SER A 283 13.25 -6.14 -11.16
C SER A 283 13.47 -4.71 -11.63
N LEU A 284 14.68 -4.39 -12.12
CA LEU A 284 14.98 -3.06 -12.67
C LEU A 284 14.18 -2.79 -13.96
N ALA A 285 13.93 -3.81 -14.78
CA ALA A 285 13.06 -3.69 -15.94
C ALA A 285 11.60 -3.41 -15.55
N GLY A 286 11.10 -3.98 -14.43
CA GLY A 286 9.78 -3.64 -13.87
C GLY A 286 9.68 -2.17 -13.44
N ILE A 287 10.71 -1.65 -12.77
CA ILE A 287 10.79 -0.22 -12.40
C ILE A 287 10.75 0.65 -13.66
N LYS A 288 11.52 0.29 -14.67
CA LYS A 288 11.54 1.02 -15.95
C LYS A 288 10.19 0.99 -16.66
N ASN A 289 9.49 -0.16 -16.64
CA ASN A 289 8.17 -0.28 -17.23
C ASN A 289 7.14 0.66 -16.54
N ALA A 290 7.15 0.73 -15.22
CA ALA A 290 6.30 1.68 -14.48
C ALA A 290 6.62 3.15 -14.85
N ASP A 291 7.90 3.48 -15.00
CA ASP A 291 8.36 4.80 -15.43
C ASP A 291 7.88 5.16 -16.85
N ASP A 292 7.94 4.18 -17.78
CA ASP A 292 7.45 4.35 -19.15
C ASP A 292 5.93 4.54 -19.21
N ASN A 293 5.18 3.87 -18.33
CA ASN A 293 3.74 4.04 -18.19
C ASN A 293 3.39 5.48 -17.75
N LEU A 294 4.09 6.00 -16.74
CA LEU A 294 3.93 7.39 -16.31
C LEU A 294 4.27 8.37 -17.45
N LYS A 295 5.36 8.13 -18.16
CA LYS A 295 5.77 8.96 -19.30
C LYS A 295 4.69 9.03 -20.37
N ALA A 296 4.10 7.90 -20.72
CA ALA A 296 3.04 7.83 -21.72
C ALA A 296 1.78 8.63 -21.30
N ILE A 297 1.40 8.58 -20.02
CA ILE A 297 0.30 9.38 -19.49
C ILE A 297 0.63 10.87 -19.54
N GLN A 298 1.85 11.28 -19.17
CA GLN A 298 2.31 12.68 -19.28
C GLN A 298 2.27 13.18 -20.71
N ASP A 299 2.73 12.38 -21.67
CA ASP A 299 2.72 12.72 -23.08
C ASP A 299 1.30 12.88 -23.63
N ALA A 300 0.37 12.01 -23.22
CA ALA A 300 -1.04 12.11 -23.61
C ALA A 300 -1.69 13.38 -23.03
N LEU A 301 -1.44 13.72 -21.77
CA LEU A 301 -1.93 14.96 -21.18
C LEU A 301 -1.40 16.19 -21.92
N ALA A 302 -0.13 16.20 -22.32
CA ALA A 302 0.47 17.28 -23.09
C ALA A 302 -0.16 17.38 -24.50
N ALA A 303 -0.30 16.26 -25.20
CA ALA A 303 -0.92 16.21 -26.54
C ALA A 303 -2.37 16.67 -26.54
N LEU A 304 -3.11 16.41 -25.45
CA LEU A 304 -4.49 16.85 -25.27
C LEU A 304 -4.62 18.31 -24.77
N GLY A 305 -3.51 19.00 -24.47
CA GLY A 305 -3.51 20.34 -23.86
C GLY A 305 -4.10 20.35 -22.44
N LEU A 306 -3.91 19.26 -21.69
CA LEU A 306 -4.37 19.10 -20.32
C LEU A 306 -3.24 19.23 -19.29
N ALA A 307 -1.96 19.29 -19.72
CA ALA A 307 -0.80 19.26 -18.82
C ALA A 307 -0.79 20.42 -17.80
N ASP A 308 -1.16 21.63 -18.21
CA ASP A 308 -1.12 22.82 -17.35
C ASP A 308 -2.32 22.90 -16.37
N THR A 309 -3.31 22.03 -16.54
CA THR A 309 -4.52 21.98 -15.70
C THR A 309 -4.65 20.66 -14.93
N THR A 310 -3.62 19.84 -14.93
CA THR A 310 -3.64 18.51 -14.30
C THR A 310 -2.51 18.39 -13.29
N ASP A 311 -2.86 18.05 -12.06
CA ASP A 311 -1.91 17.60 -11.06
C ASP A 311 -1.64 16.11 -11.23
N ILE A 312 -0.37 15.73 -11.22
CA ILE A 312 0.06 14.34 -11.19
C ILE A 312 0.68 14.07 -9.83
N ILE A 313 0.06 13.16 -9.08
CA ILE A 313 0.60 12.64 -7.82
C ILE A 313 1.08 11.22 -8.10
N VAL A 314 2.35 10.96 -7.83
CA VAL A 314 2.94 9.63 -7.87
C VAL A 314 3.13 9.18 -6.43
N SER A 315 2.50 8.09 -6.03
CA SER A 315 2.69 7.49 -4.71
C SER A 315 2.70 5.98 -4.85
N ALA A 316 3.84 5.34 -4.58
CA ALA A 316 3.83 3.90 -4.39
C ALA A 316 3.05 3.55 -3.12
N ASP A 317 2.47 2.39 -3.10
CA ASP A 317 1.71 1.89 -1.95
C ASP A 317 2.62 1.38 -0.83
N HIS A 318 3.74 0.72 -1.17
CA HIS A 318 4.78 0.28 -0.23
C HIS A 318 6.17 0.25 -0.89
N GLY A 319 7.20 0.01 -0.06
CA GLY A 319 8.53 -0.37 -0.52
C GLY A 319 8.63 -1.87 -0.79
N PHE A 320 9.86 -2.42 -0.83
CA PHE A 320 10.07 -3.82 -1.22
C PHE A 320 11.38 -4.37 -0.64
N SER A 321 11.40 -5.69 -0.35
CA SER A 321 12.54 -6.40 0.24
C SER A 321 12.80 -7.73 -0.47
N THR A 322 14.01 -8.28 -0.36
CA THR A 322 14.35 -9.60 -0.87
C THR A 322 13.94 -10.67 0.14
N ILE A 323 13.31 -11.75 -0.30
CA ILE A 323 12.86 -12.85 0.57
C ILE A 323 14.04 -13.66 1.10
N SER A 324 14.06 -13.91 2.42
CA SER A 324 14.81 -14.98 3.08
C SER A 324 13.85 -16.03 3.63
N LYS A 325 14.21 -17.29 3.50
CA LYS A 325 13.48 -18.44 4.06
C LYS A 325 14.25 -19.08 5.24
N GLU A 326 15.14 -18.34 5.89
CA GLU A 326 16.05 -18.90 6.88
C GLU A 326 15.57 -18.66 8.32
N SER A 327 15.53 -19.74 9.12
CA SER A 327 15.33 -19.72 10.57
C SER A 327 16.13 -20.81 11.26
N ARG A 328 16.61 -20.51 12.46
CA ARG A 328 17.35 -21.49 13.31
C ARG A 328 16.47 -22.07 14.40
N THR A 329 15.32 -21.47 14.68
CA THR A 329 14.45 -21.83 15.81
C THR A 329 13.14 -22.46 15.38
N SER A 330 12.74 -22.29 14.11
CA SER A 330 11.47 -22.82 13.58
C SER A 330 11.50 -24.35 13.49
N PRO A 331 10.62 -25.08 14.20
CA PRO A 331 10.37 -26.49 13.95
C PRO A 331 9.95 -26.78 12.50
N ALA A 332 9.15 -25.89 11.89
CA ALA A 332 8.71 -26.03 10.50
C ALA A 332 9.90 -26.02 9.53
N ALA A 333 10.93 -25.19 9.73
CA ALA A 333 12.11 -25.17 8.86
C ALA A 333 12.95 -26.46 8.93
N THR A 334 12.86 -27.24 10.02
CA THR A 334 13.59 -28.51 10.18
C THR A 334 12.84 -29.72 9.66
N ALA A 335 11.55 -29.60 9.37
CA ALA A 335 10.75 -30.65 8.76
C ALA A 335 11.13 -30.86 7.29
N LYS A 336 10.82 -32.04 6.76
CA LYS A 336 11.10 -32.36 5.35
C LYS A 336 9.82 -32.22 4.54
N TYR A 337 9.87 -31.44 3.49
CA TYR A 337 8.81 -31.24 2.50
C TYR A 337 9.29 -31.69 1.12
N GLY A 338 8.34 -32.04 0.23
CA GLY A 338 8.68 -32.48 -1.13
C GLY A 338 9.07 -31.33 -2.07
N ASP A 339 8.66 -30.12 -1.76
CA ASP A 339 8.73 -28.94 -2.61
C ASP A 339 9.48 -27.74 -1.97
N VAL A 340 9.90 -27.86 -0.72
CA VAL A 340 10.67 -26.83 0.00
C VAL A 340 12.11 -27.30 0.19
N PRO A 341 13.14 -26.49 -0.14
CA PRO A 341 14.53 -26.83 0.13
C PRO A 341 14.78 -27.11 1.62
N ALA A 342 15.70 -28.01 1.91
CA ALA A 342 16.04 -28.37 3.28
C ALA A 342 16.49 -27.15 4.09
N ASN A 343 15.98 -27.03 5.32
CA ASN A 343 16.21 -25.92 6.25
C ASN A 343 15.63 -24.57 5.83
N PHE A 344 14.76 -24.54 4.82
CA PHE A 344 13.99 -23.33 4.49
C PHE A 344 12.60 -23.39 5.15
N LEU A 345 12.08 -22.21 5.48
CA LEU A 345 10.74 -22.00 5.98
C LEU A 345 9.71 -22.33 4.87
N PRO A 346 8.76 -23.25 5.11
CA PRO A 346 7.67 -23.50 4.17
C PRO A 346 6.62 -22.39 4.20
N PRO A 347 5.71 -22.30 3.21
CA PRO A 347 4.49 -21.52 3.36
C PRO A 347 3.71 -21.95 4.61
N GLY A 348 3.17 -20.96 5.38
CA GLY A 348 2.45 -21.21 6.61
C GLY A 348 3.34 -21.60 7.81
N PHE A 349 4.63 -21.30 7.77
CA PHE A 349 5.57 -21.65 8.84
C PHE A 349 5.12 -21.07 10.19
N LEU A 350 4.55 -19.84 10.20
CA LEU A 350 4.05 -19.23 11.43
C LEU A 350 2.97 -20.09 12.08
N ALA A 351 1.99 -20.52 11.28
CA ALA A 351 0.89 -21.36 11.74
C ALA A 351 1.36 -22.73 12.21
N LEU A 352 2.29 -23.36 11.46
CA LEU A 352 2.86 -24.65 11.83
C LEU A 352 3.60 -24.58 13.17
N ASP A 353 4.38 -23.54 13.41
CA ASP A 353 5.12 -23.36 14.66
C ASP A 353 4.20 -23.03 15.85
N ILE A 354 3.15 -22.20 15.64
CA ILE A 354 2.11 -21.97 16.65
C ILE A 354 1.39 -23.28 17.00
N ALA A 355 0.98 -24.04 15.99
CA ALA A 355 0.28 -25.30 16.18
C ALA A 355 1.13 -26.33 16.93
N ALA A 356 2.41 -26.45 16.60
CA ALA A 356 3.36 -27.31 17.32
C ALA A 356 3.47 -26.92 18.80
N ALA A 357 3.59 -25.61 19.09
CA ALA A 357 3.66 -25.11 20.47
C ALA A 357 2.38 -25.34 21.27
N LEU A 358 1.22 -25.24 20.60
CA LEU A 358 -0.09 -25.46 21.22
C LEU A 358 -0.50 -26.93 21.26
N LYS A 359 0.17 -27.80 20.49
CA LYS A 359 -0.14 -29.21 20.25
C LYS A 359 -1.56 -29.38 19.66
N LEU A 360 -1.89 -28.56 18.67
CA LEU A 360 -3.18 -28.57 17.97
C LEU A 360 -2.98 -28.88 16.48
N PRO A 361 -3.96 -29.54 15.84
CA PRO A 361 -3.93 -29.77 14.40
C PRO A 361 -4.07 -28.47 13.60
N VAL A 362 -3.55 -28.48 12.35
CA VAL A 362 -3.67 -27.42 11.37
C VAL A 362 -4.58 -27.88 10.24
N PHE A 363 -5.42 -26.98 9.76
CA PHE A 363 -6.26 -27.17 8.58
C PHE A 363 -6.02 -26.03 7.58
N ASP A 364 -6.08 -26.36 6.31
CA ASP A 364 -5.84 -25.45 5.20
C ASP A 364 -7.17 -24.91 4.64
N PRO A 365 -7.54 -23.64 4.91
CA PRO A 365 -8.79 -23.05 4.42
C PRO A 365 -8.83 -22.90 2.89
N ASP A 366 -7.69 -22.83 2.23
CA ASP A 366 -7.58 -22.71 0.77
C ASP A 366 -7.66 -24.08 0.08
N ASN A 367 -7.68 -25.14 0.87
CA ASN A 367 -7.86 -26.52 0.44
C ASN A 367 -9.08 -27.18 1.11
N LYS A 368 -10.22 -26.47 1.15
CA LYS A 368 -11.49 -26.96 1.72
C LYS A 368 -11.38 -27.43 3.17
N ASN A 369 -10.58 -26.74 3.97
CA ASN A 369 -10.28 -27.08 5.36
C ASN A 369 -9.68 -28.49 5.54
N ALA A 370 -8.92 -28.97 4.56
CA ALA A 370 -8.21 -30.24 4.68
C ALA A 370 -7.17 -30.16 5.81
N ARG A 371 -7.04 -31.25 6.59
CA ARG A 371 -5.99 -31.37 7.60
C ARG A 371 -4.61 -31.38 6.94
N VAL A 372 -3.68 -30.61 7.50
CA VAL A 372 -2.28 -30.59 7.08
C VAL A 372 -1.56 -31.74 7.80
N GLU A 373 -1.19 -32.76 7.03
CA GLU A 373 -0.49 -33.92 7.55
C GLU A 373 1.03 -33.67 7.65
N ALA A 374 1.71 -34.48 8.44
CA ALA A 374 3.17 -34.39 8.62
C ALA A 374 3.91 -34.48 7.26
N GLY A 375 4.86 -33.60 7.03
CA GLY A 375 5.60 -33.48 5.77
C GLY A 375 4.88 -32.66 4.69
N ASN A 376 3.71 -32.10 4.98
CA ASN A 376 3.00 -31.14 4.16
C ASN A 376 2.89 -29.78 4.87
N HIS A 377 2.57 -28.75 4.10
CA HIS A 377 2.31 -27.39 4.58
C HIS A 377 1.02 -26.84 3.95
N PRO A 378 0.41 -25.77 4.50
CA PRO A 378 -0.73 -25.10 3.89
C PRO A 378 -0.37 -24.58 2.49
N LYS A 379 -1.30 -24.67 1.55
CA LYS A 379 -1.09 -24.34 0.13
C LYS A 379 -0.64 -22.89 -0.09
N GLY A 380 -1.38 -21.95 0.53
CA GLY A 380 -1.13 -20.50 0.44
C GLY A 380 -0.51 -19.91 1.71
N GLY A 381 -0.27 -20.73 2.74
CA GLY A 381 0.19 -20.27 4.06
C GLY A 381 -0.95 -20.07 5.06
N ASN A 382 -2.16 -19.71 4.62
CA ASN A 382 -3.33 -19.51 5.48
C ASN A 382 -3.68 -20.77 6.27
N SER A 383 -4.10 -20.59 7.53
CA SER A 383 -4.29 -21.75 8.40
C SER A 383 -5.37 -21.54 9.46
N LEU A 384 -6.07 -22.64 9.75
CA LEU A 384 -6.97 -22.77 10.89
C LEU A 384 -6.35 -23.76 11.88
N ILE A 385 -6.17 -23.35 13.14
CA ILE A 385 -5.54 -24.16 14.19
C ILE A 385 -6.58 -24.45 15.27
N GLY A 386 -6.80 -25.71 15.58
CA GLY A 386 -7.80 -26.16 16.56
C GLY A 386 -8.27 -27.58 16.27
N GLU A 387 -9.09 -28.16 17.16
CA GLU A 387 -9.64 -29.52 16.98
C GLU A 387 -10.71 -29.61 15.88
N ASP A 388 -11.40 -28.49 15.60
CA ASP A 388 -12.48 -28.39 14.62
C ASP A 388 -12.22 -27.19 13.69
N PRO A 389 -12.02 -27.40 12.37
CA PRO A 389 -11.80 -26.31 11.43
C PRO A 389 -13.02 -25.36 11.29
N ALA A 390 -14.22 -25.80 11.66
CA ALA A 390 -15.39 -24.93 11.69
C ALA A 390 -15.42 -23.98 12.92
N LYS A 391 -14.60 -24.29 13.93
CA LYS A 391 -14.46 -23.50 15.18
C LYS A 391 -12.99 -23.40 15.58
N PRO A 392 -12.14 -22.80 14.74
CA PRO A 392 -10.72 -22.74 15.01
C PRO A 392 -10.42 -21.91 16.27
N SER A 393 -9.46 -22.36 17.07
CA SER A 393 -8.95 -21.60 18.21
C SER A 393 -8.10 -20.41 17.78
N VAL A 394 -7.32 -20.61 16.70
CA VAL A 394 -6.44 -19.59 16.08
C VAL A 394 -6.64 -19.63 14.57
N VAL A 395 -6.72 -18.47 13.93
CA VAL A 395 -6.66 -18.32 12.48
C VAL A 395 -5.43 -17.51 12.14
N VAL A 396 -4.63 -17.98 11.18
CA VAL A 396 -3.48 -17.26 10.64
C VAL A 396 -3.79 -16.87 9.21
N ALA A 397 -3.76 -15.57 8.93
CA ALA A 397 -3.77 -15.01 7.58
C ALA A 397 -2.31 -14.70 7.21
N ALA A 398 -1.73 -15.55 6.36
CA ALA A 398 -0.36 -15.40 5.88
C ALA A 398 -0.30 -14.37 4.77
N ASN A 399 0.64 -13.42 4.86
CA ASN A 399 0.67 -12.29 3.96
C ASN A 399 2.06 -12.04 3.34
N GLY A 400 3.14 -12.32 4.05
CA GLY A 400 4.49 -12.04 3.54
C GLY A 400 5.46 -11.59 4.62
N GLY A 401 5.89 -10.32 4.63
CA GLY A 401 6.81 -9.75 5.63
C GLY A 401 6.18 -9.57 7.03
N SER A 402 4.88 -9.75 7.13
CA SER A 402 4.13 -9.84 8.40
C SER A 402 2.88 -10.67 8.21
N ASP A 403 2.37 -11.27 9.30
CA ASP A 403 1.15 -12.03 9.30
C ASP A 403 0.15 -11.52 10.34
N LEU A 404 -1.13 -11.82 10.11
CA LEU A 404 -2.21 -11.48 11.02
C LEU A 404 -2.74 -12.75 11.70
N VAL A 405 -2.70 -12.76 13.03
CA VAL A 405 -3.23 -13.85 13.85
C VAL A 405 -4.54 -13.40 14.47
N TYR A 406 -5.59 -14.20 14.30
CA TYR A 406 -6.91 -13.95 14.87
C TYR A 406 -7.24 -15.00 15.92
N LEU A 407 -7.88 -14.56 16.99
CA LEU A 407 -8.43 -15.42 18.05
C LEU A 407 -9.94 -15.20 18.07
N PRO A 408 -10.74 -16.03 17.39
CA PRO A 408 -12.19 -15.80 17.26
C PRO A 408 -12.92 -15.67 18.60
N THR A 409 -12.44 -16.37 19.65
CA THR A 409 -13.02 -16.32 21.01
C THR A 409 -12.44 -15.21 21.88
N LYS A 410 -11.43 -14.47 21.40
CA LYS A 410 -10.68 -13.44 22.16
C LYS A 410 -10.16 -13.94 23.51
N ASP A 411 -9.75 -15.21 23.58
CA ASP A 411 -9.20 -15.83 24.80
C ASP A 411 -7.83 -15.26 25.13
N LYS A 412 -7.74 -14.54 26.25
CA LYS A 412 -6.50 -13.92 26.73
C LYS A 412 -5.43 -14.94 27.14
N ALA A 413 -5.82 -16.08 27.68
CA ALA A 413 -4.86 -17.12 28.10
C ALA A 413 -4.24 -17.77 26.85
N LEU A 414 -5.05 -18.03 25.82
CA LEU A 414 -4.58 -18.51 24.53
C LEU A 414 -3.66 -17.48 23.86
N ALA A 415 -4.02 -16.19 23.87
CA ALA A 415 -3.17 -15.11 23.37
C ALA A 415 -1.79 -15.13 24.04
N GLY A 416 -1.75 -15.28 25.36
CA GLY A 416 -0.49 -15.38 26.10
C GLY A 416 0.39 -16.57 25.67
N ARG A 417 -0.21 -17.74 25.40
CA ARG A 417 0.51 -18.93 24.90
C ARG A 417 1.05 -18.71 23.48
N VAL A 418 0.24 -18.12 22.60
CA VAL A 418 0.65 -17.79 21.24
C VAL A 418 1.80 -16.79 21.26
N ILE A 419 1.72 -15.72 22.06
CA ILE A 419 2.77 -14.71 22.19
C ILE A 419 4.08 -15.35 22.68
N GLN A 420 4.03 -16.25 23.67
CA GLN A 420 5.22 -16.95 24.15
C GLN A 420 5.85 -17.84 23.08
N ALA A 421 5.05 -18.54 22.27
CA ALA A 421 5.54 -19.32 21.14
C ALA A 421 6.24 -18.43 20.11
N LEU A 422 5.67 -17.26 19.79
CA LEU A 422 6.22 -16.31 18.84
C LEU A 422 7.51 -15.65 19.33
N LEU A 423 7.59 -15.27 20.61
CA LEU A 423 8.80 -14.69 21.21
C LEU A 423 9.99 -15.65 21.23
N ALA A 424 9.76 -16.96 21.10
CA ALA A 424 10.81 -17.96 21.02
C ALA A 424 11.45 -18.07 19.62
N GLN A 425 10.82 -17.45 18.59
CA GLN A 425 11.27 -17.57 17.21
C GLN A 425 12.22 -16.47 16.78
N ASP A 426 13.30 -16.83 16.06
CA ASP A 426 14.30 -15.89 15.57
C ASP A 426 13.85 -15.10 14.34
N TYR A 427 12.82 -15.58 13.64
CA TYR A 427 12.22 -14.90 12.50
C TYR A 427 11.21 -13.82 12.93
N VAL A 428 10.74 -13.82 14.17
CA VAL A 428 9.87 -12.76 14.69
C VAL A 428 10.70 -11.54 15.05
N SER A 429 10.23 -10.37 14.64
CA SER A 429 10.89 -9.10 14.88
C SER A 429 10.04 -8.10 15.67
N GLY A 430 8.76 -8.35 15.91
CA GLY A 430 7.91 -7.47 16.71
C GLY A 430 6.48 -7.98 16.78
N LEU A 431 5.79 -7.68 17.89
CA LEU A 431 4.44 -8.14 18.15
C LEU A 431 3.55 -6.98 18.58
N PHE A 432 2.38 -6.87 17.91
CA PHE A 432 1.36 -5.87 18.22
C PHE A 432 0.05 -6.58 18.52
N VAL A 433 -0.53 -6.31 19.69
CA VAL A 433 -1.64 -7.09 20.26
C VAL A 433 -2.88 -6.23 20.39
N ASP A 434 -4.07 -6.79 20.09
CA ASP A 434 -5.35 -6.09 20.28
C ASP A 434 -5.47 -5.59 21.73
N ASP A 435 -5.71 -4.29 21.89
CA ASP A 435 -5.90 -3.60 23.17
C ASP A 435 -6.96 -4.29 24.05
N ALA A 436 -7.95 -4.93 23.44
CA ALA A 436 -9.01 -5.66 24.15
C ALA A 436 -8.49 -6.92 24.88
N LEU A 437 -7.37 -7.49 24.46
CA LEU A 437 -6.73 -8.64 25.12
C LEU A 437 -5.85 -8.21 26.30
N GLY A 438 -5.56 -6.89 26.43
CA GLY A 438 -4.72 -6.32 27.46
C GLY A 438 -3.24 -6.32 27.11
N HIS A 439 -2.39 -6.14 28.14
CA HIS A 439 -0.96 -5.96 27.95
C HIS A 439 -0.19 -7.26 28.15
N PHE A 440 0.76 -7.52 27.26
CA PHE A 440 1.72 -8.63 27.36
C PHE A 440 3.15 -8.07 27.28
N PRO A 441 4.09 -8.56 28.09
CA PRO A 441 5.51 -8.21 27.92
C PRO A 441 6.02 -8.58 26.52
N GLY A 442 6.91 -7.78 25.95
CA GLY A 442 7.45 -7.97 24.61
C GLY A 442 6.56 -7.42 23.48
N THR A 443 5.36 -6.88 23.77
CA THR A 443 4.39 -6.43 22.76
C THR A 443 3.99 -4.98 22.95
N LEU A 444 3.58 -4.32 21.85
CA LEU A 444 2.88 -3.03 21.84
C LEU A 444 1.41 -3.23 21.48
N PRO A 445 0.49 -2.32 21.85
CA PRO A 445 -0.91 -2.42 21.46
C PRO A 445 -1.12 -2.06 19.98
N LEU A 446 -2.15 -2.63 19.33
CA LEU A 446 -2.54 -2.28 17.95
C LEU A 446 -2.87 -0.78 17.78
N SER A 447 -3.40 -0.14 18.83
CA SER A 447 -3.65 1.31 18.82
C SER A 447 -2.36 2.15 18.69
N ALA A 448 -1.21 1.62 19.09
CA ALA A 448 0.08 2.31 18.93
C ALA A 448 0.46 2.49 17.45
N ILE A 449 -0.03 1.61 16.57
CA ILE A 449 0.29 1.58 15.14
C ILE A 449 -0.95 1.85 14.25
N ASN A 450 -1.99 2.48 14.80
CA ASN A 450 -3.23 2.82 14.10
C ASN A 450 -3.97 1.63 13.45
N LEU A 451 -3.81 0.41 13.99
CA LEU A 451 -4.59 -0.78 13.59
C LEU A 451 -5.83 -1.02 14.48
N LYS A 452 -6.14 -0.12 15.40
CA LYS A 452 -7.35 -0.16 16.24
C LYS A 452 -8.16 1.11 16.03
N GLY A 453 -9.32 0.97 15.41
CA GLY A 453 -10.24 2.06 15.09
C GLY A 453 -11.69 1.57 15.01
N LYS A 454 -12.42 1.97 13.96
CA LYS A 454 -13.83 1.65 13.73
C LYS A 454 -14.09 0.57 12.67
N ALA A 455 -13.06 -0.17 12.28
CA ALA A 455 -13.18 -1.24 11.28
C ALA A 455 -14.39 -2.14 11.51
N ARG A 456 -15.10 -2.50 10.43
CA ARG A 456 -16.19 -3.48 10.43
C ARG A 456 -15.69 -4.91 10.31
N THR A 457 -14.58 -5.12 9.61
CA THR A 457 -13.92 -6.41 9.50
C THR A 457 -13.35 -6.86 10.85
N PRO A 458 -13.19 -8.16 11.09
CA PRO A 458 -12.59 -8.66 12.33
C PRO A 458 -11.20 -8.06 12.57
N THR A 459 -11.02 -7.43 13.73
CA THR A 459 -9.70 -6.91 14.14
C THR A 459 -8.76 -8.08 14.45
N PRO A 460 -7.52 -8.12 13.93
CA PRO A 460 -6.55 -9.13 14.30
C PRO A 460 -6.25 -9.09 15.80
N ALA A 461 -6.03 -10.26 16.40
CA ALA A 461 -5.60 -10.37 17.80
C ALA A 461 -4.14 -10.00 17.96
N ILE A 462 -3.29 -10.39 16.99
CA ILE A 462 -1.86 -10.12 16.97
C ILE A 462 -1.44 -9.83 15.52
N ALA A 463 -0.75 -8.71 15.29
CA ALA A 463 0.04 -8.50 14.08
C ALA A 463 1.49 -8.88 14.38
N VAL A 464 2.04 -9.79 13.56
CA VAL A 464 3.38 -10.36 13.74
C VAL A 464 4.28 -9.79 12.67
N ASN A 465 5.27 -8.99 13.05
CA ASN A 465 6.29 -8.50 12.14
C ASN A 465 7.46 -9.48 12.04
N PHE A 466 7.94 -9.76 10.83
CA PHE A 466 9.07 -10.66 10.62
C PHE A 466 10.40 -9.93 10.56
N ARG A 467 11.47 -10.71 10.73
CA ARG A 467 12.83 -10.20 10.75
C ARG A 467 13.26 -9.65 9.41
N SER A 468 13.86 -8.46 9.45
CA SER A 468 14.58 -7.89 8.32
C SER A 468 16.04 -7.63 8.68
N SER A 469 16.90 -7.65 7.67
CA SER A 469 18.35 -7.46 7.80
C SER A 469 18.91 -6.66 6.63
N PRO A 470 20.00 -5.92 6.81
CA PRO A 470 20.69 -5.25 5.74
C PRO A 470 21.16 -6.23 4.65
N GLY A 471 20.94 -5.89 3.39
CA GLY A 471 21.64 -6.51 2.26
C GLY A 471 23.02 -5.88 2.02
N SER A 472 23.65 -6.26 0.90
CA SER A 472 25.02 -5.86 0.57
C SER A 472 25.10 -4.62 -0.34
N CYS A 473 24.37 -3.54 -0.06
CA CYS A 473 24.44 -2.29 -0.81
C CYS A 473 24.64 -1.07 0.09
N ALA A 474 24.98 0.07 -0.50
CA ALA A 474 25.26 1.30 0.25
C ALA A 474 24.00 1.90 0.88
N GLU A 475 22.84 1.81 0.19
CA GLU A 475 21.56 2.30 0.69
C GLU A 475 20.70 1.11 1.12
N VAL A 476 20.71 0.83 2.42
CA VAL A 476 20.11 -0.39 3.01
C VAL A 476 18.65 -0.55 2.66
N THR A 477 17.87 0.53 2.60
CA THR A 477 16.44 0.48 2.28
C THR A 477 16.15 0.03 0.85
N THR A 478 17.16 0.02 -0.04
CA THR A 478 17.01 -0.45 -1.42
C THR A 478 17.44 -1.90 -1.63
N CYS A 479 17.99 -2.56 -0.61
CA CYS A 479 18.46 -3.95 -0.69
C CYS A 479 18.22 -4.75 0.59
N THR A 480 17.25 -4.37 1.38
CA THR A 480 16.86 -5.11 2.59
C THR A 480 16.44 -6.54 2.24
N VAL A 481 16.79 -7.45 3.15
CA VAL A 481 16.36 -8.85 3.12
C VAL A 481 15.37 -9.06 4.27
N GLU A 482 14.24 -9.71 4.02
CA GLU A 482 13.24 -10.01 5.05
C GLU A 482 12.80 -11.47 5.04
N VAL A 483 12.42 -11.99 6.19
CA VAL A 483 11.70 -13.27 6.27
C VAL A 483 10.26 -13.02 5.83
N ALA A 484 9.74 -13.93 4.97
CA ALA A 484 8.38 -13.79 4.47
C ALA A 484 7.62 -15.12 4.44
N ASP A 485 6.38 -15.10 4.94
CA ASP A 485 5.44 -16.23 4.85
C ASP A 485 4.67 -16.17 3.52
N THR A 486 5.17 -16.87 2.54
CA THR A 486 4.68 -16.86 1.16
C THR A 486 5.12 -18.11 0.42
N ILE A 487 4.43 -18.43 -0.67
CA ILE A 487 4.80 -19.48 -1.63
C ILE A 487 6.01 -19.10 -2.50
N LEU A 488 6.40 -17.82 -2.52
CA LEU A 488 7.54 -17.34 -3.30
C LEU A 488 8.86 -17.84 -2.71
N GLN A 489 9.90 -17.85 -3.55
CA GLN A 489 11.19 -18.46 -3.24
C GLN A 489 12.15 -17.47 -2.55
N GLN A 490 13.14 -18.02 -1.82
CA GLN A 490 14.27 -17.20 -1.37
C GLN A 490 14.94 -16.51 -2.56
N GLY A 491 15.22 -15.21 -2.39
CA GLY A 491 15.81 -14.38 -3.44
C GLY A 491 14.80 -13.64 -4.32
N GLN A 492 13.54 -14.08 -4.39
CA GLN A 492 12.46 -13.29 -4.95
C GLN A 492 12.12 -12.11 -4.05
N GLY A 493 11.16 -11.29 -4.44
CA GLY A 493 10.80 -10.12 -3.66
C GLY A 493 9.49 -10.27 -2.90
N MET A 494 9.41 -9.63 -1.72
CA MET A 494 8.21 -9.49 -0.91
C MET A 494 8.23 -8.16 -0.16
N HIS A 495 7.14 -7.88 0.51
CA HIS A 495 6.91 -6.70 1.34
C HIS A 495 5.99 -7.08 2.50
N GLY A 496 5.59 -6.14 3.31
CA GLY A 496 4.67 -6.38 4.40
C GLY A 496 5.30 -6.20 5.77
N SER A 497 6.63 -6.04 5.86
CA SER A 497 7.33 -5.88 7.13
C SER A 497 7.25 -4.44 7.66
N PHE A 498 7.57 -4.30 8.93
CA PHE A 498 7.71 -2.97 9.56
C PHE A 498 9.14 -2.44 9.46
N SER A 499 9.91 -2.90 8.48
CA SER A 499 11.23 -2.32 8.16
C SER A 499 11.08 -0.98 7.45
N ARG A 500 12.08 -0.12 7.58
CA ARG A 500 12.08 1.14 6.82
C ARG A 500 12.15 0.91 5.30
N ALA A 501 12.61 -0.23 4.83
CA ALA A 501 12.61 -0.59 3.41
C ALA A 501 11.19 -0.70 2.85
N ASP A 502 10.27 -1.28 3.61
CA ASP A 502 8.89 -1.46 3.19
C ASP A 502 8.02 -0.24 3.50
N THR A 503 8.30 0.47 4.61
CA THR A 503 7.57 1.69 4.95
C THR A 503 8.01 2.91 4.13
N MET A 504 9.19 2.90 3.48
CA MET A 504 9.68 4.00 2.64
C MET A 504 9.33 3.76 1.17
N ASN A 505 8.14 4.16 0.79
CA ASN A 505 7.69 4.16 -0.60
C ASN A 505 8.16 5.42 -1.36
N PHE A 506 8.12 5.40 -2.70
CA PHE A 506 8.35 6.60 -3.51
C PHE A 506 7.10 7.48 -3.54
N MET A 507 7.27 8.79 -3.32
CA MET A 507 6.19 9.76 -3.43
C MET A 507 6.70 11.09 -4.01
N ALA A 508 6.00 11.60 -5.04
CA ALA A 508 6.27 12.88 -5.67
C ALA A 508 4.99 13.48 -6.27
N ALA A 509 4.95 14.80 -6.49
CA ALA A 509 3.83 15.45 -7.16
C ALA A 509 4.29 16.63 -8.01
N ALA A 510 3.58 16.88 -9.11
CA ALA A 510 3.80 18.05 -9.95
C ALA A 510 2.49 18.46 -10.63
N GLY A 511 2.27 19.76 -10.75
CA GLY A 511 1.10 20.34 -11.38
C GLY A 511 0.83 21.75 -10.88
N PRO A 512 -0.31 22.33 -11.25
CA PRO A 512 -0.63 23.73 -10.90
C PRO A 512 -0.77 23.98 -9.41
N ASP A 513 -1.21 22.97 -8.63
CA ASP A 513 -1.44 23.11 -7.19
C ASP A 513 -0.21 22.74 -6.33
N PHE A 514 0.90 22.36 -6.94
CA PHE A 514 2.13 22.00 -6.24
C PHE A 514 3.25 23.01 -6.42
N LYS A 515 4.11 23.14 -5.42
CA LYS A 515 5.37 23.89 -5.50
C LYS A 515 6.28 23.29 -6.57
N ARG A 516 7.17 24.11 -7.09
CA ARG A 516 8.19 23.69 -8.08
C ARG A 516 9.56 23.56 -7.41
N GLY A 517 10.28 22.47 -7.73
CA GLY A 517 11.63 22.22 -7.25
C GLY A 517 11.72 22.16 -5.71
N PHE A 518 10.69 21.62 -5.04
CA PHE A 518 10.61 21.56 -3.59
C PHE A 518 10.88 20.15 -3.09
N VAL A 519 11.85 20.01 -2.20
CA VAL A 519 12.06 18.77 -1.44
C VAL A 519 11.38 18.92 -0.10
N ASP A 520 10.32 18.17 0.11
CA ASP A 520 9.57 18.19 1.37
C ASP A 520 10.29 17.34 2.44
N PRO A 521 10.77 17.94 3.53
CA PRO A 521 11.39 17.21 4.63
C PRO A 521 10.37 16.64 5.62
N ALA A 522 9.11 17.12 5.58
CA ALA A 522 8.07 16.65 6.49
C ALA A 522 7.64 15.22 6.13
N PRO A 523 7.21 14.41 7.11
CA PRO A 523 6.68 13.10 6.81
C PRO A 523 5.35 13.21 6.06
N ALA A 524 5.18 12.38 5.04
CA ALA A 524 3.96 12.17 4.28
C ALA A 524 3.59 10.69 4.31
N SER A 525 2.30 10.35 4.18
CA SER A 525 1.83 8.95 4.14
C SER A 525 0.79 8.72 3.06
N ASN A 526 0.52 7.45 2.77
CA ASN A 526 -0.52 7.06 1.82
C ASN A 526 -1.91 7.55 2.24
N ALA A 527 -2.21 7.65 3.55
CA ALA A 527 -3.45 8.25 4.02
C ALA A 527 -3.54 9.77 3.72
N ASP A 528 -2.40 10.46 3.62
CA ASP A 528 -2.37 11.89 3.30
C ASP A 528 -2.68 12.17 1.83
N VAL A 529 -2.42 11.19 0.93
CA VAL A 529 -2.70 11.31 -0.50
C VAL A 529 -4.19 11.59 -0.73
N GLY A 530 -5.07 10.78 -0.11
CA GLY A 530 -6.51 10.96 -0.21
C GLY A 530 -6.99 12.33 0.27
N LYS A 531 -6.49 12.78 1.43
CA LYS A 531 -6.85 14.10 1.99
C LYS A 531 -6.28 15.26 1.15
N THR A 532 -5.13 15.07 0.51
CA THR A 532 -4.53 16.07 -0.38
C THR A 532 -5.33 16.21 -1.67
N ILE A 533 -5.70 15.10 -2.32
CA ILE A 533 -6.55 15.11 -3.52
C ILE A 533 -7.92 15.73 -3.21
N ALA A 534 -8.53 15.34 -2.09
CA ALA A 534 -9.80 15.91 -1.67
C ALA A 534 -9.72 17.44 -1.51
N ARG A 535 -8.63 17.95 -0.94
CA ARG A 535 -8.39 19.41 -0.81
C ARG A 535 -8.25 20.08 -2.18
N ILE A 536 -7.46 19.53 -3.11
CA ILE A 536 -7.25 20.08 -4.46
C ILE A 536 -8.59 20.18 -5.21
N LEU A 537 -9.40 19.14 -5.16
CA LEU A 537 -10.66 19.05 -5.88
C LEU A 537 -11.85 19.66 -5.12
N GLY A 538 -11.64 20.17 -3.91
CA GLY A 538 -12.72 20.72 -3.07
C GLY A 538 -13.74 19.68 -2.61
N LEU A 539 -13.35 18.38 -2.57
CA LEU A 539 -14.23 17.29 -2.18
C LEU A 539 -14.39 17.23 -0.66
N LYS A 540 -15.60 16.91 -0.22
CA LYS A 540 -15.88 16.55 1.17
C LYS A 540 -15.96 15.04 1.27
N ILE A 541 -14.95 14.42 1.89
CA ILE A 541 -15.00 13.01 2.27
C ILE A 541 -15.52 12.96 3.70
N ALA A 542 -16.63 12.26 3.90
CA ALA A 542 -17.17 12.06 5.25
C ALA A 542 -16.30 11.04 5.99
N ASP A 543 -15.95 11.36 7.24
CA ASP A 543 -15.13 10.53 8.10
C ASP A 543 -16.02 9.84 9.14
N ASN A 544 -16.15 8.51 9.10
CA ASN A 544 -16.80 7.72 10.14
C ASN A 544 -15.82 7.39 11.29
N GLY A 545 -14.57 7.10 10.94
CA GLY A 545 -13.47 6.90 11.87
C GLY A 545 -12.77 8.19 12.29
N LYS A 546 -11.67 8.06 13.04
CA LYS A 546 -10.87 9.19 13.56
C LYS A 546 -9.38 9.08 13.25
N LEU A 547 -8.97 7.97 12.66
CA LEU A 547 -7.59 7.72 12.28
C LEU A 547 -7.38 8.26 10.86
N VAL A 548 -7.21 9.56 10.74
CA VAL A 548 -7.18 10.26 9.44
C VAL A 548 -5.80 10.80 9.13
N GLY A 549 -5.45 10.78 7.83
CA GLY A 549 -4.34 11.52 7.27
C GLY A 549 -4.56 13.03 7.30
N ARG A 550 -3.59 13.78 6.80
CA ARG A 550 -3.68 15.24 6.67
C ARG A 550 -3.45 15.69 5.22
N PRO A 551 -4.03 16.81 4.78
CA PRO A 551 -3.60 17.41 3.52
C PRO A 551 -2.14 17.88 3.62
N LEU A 552 -1.33 17.60 2.59
CA LEU A 552 0.08 18.00 2.49
C LEU A 552 0.18 19.47 2.05
N ALA A 553 -0.32 20.38 2.90
CA ALA A 553 -0.44 21.80 2.59
C ALA A 553 0.92 22.47 2.36
N GLU A 554 1.98 21.98 2.99
CA GLU A 554 3.37 22.43 2.81
C GLU A 554 3.90 22.22 1.39
N ALA A 555 3.34 21.28 0.66
CA ALA A 555 3.67 21.02 -0.74
C ALA A 555 2.97 21.98 -1.71
N MET A 556 1.95 22.72 -1.25
CA MET A 556 1.15 23.64 -2.06
C MET A 556 1.73 25.06 -2.04
N PRO A 557 1.45 25.92 -3.05
CA PRO A 557 1.85 27.32 -3.05
C PRO A 557 1.40 28.03 -1.77
N GLY A 558 2.32 28.78 -1.13
CA GLY A 558 2.04 29.48 0.13
C GLY A 558 2.05 28.62 1.39
N GLY A 559 2.10 27.30 1.28
CA GLY A 559 2.17 26.39 2.43
C GLY A 559 3.54 26.40 3.12
N SER A 560 3.55 26.19 4.44
CA SER A 560 4.76 26.15 5.27
C SER A 560 4.99 24.75 5.82
N VAL A 561 6.26 24.35 5.92
CA VAL A 561 6.66 23.06 6.51
C VAL A 561 6.20 22.99 7.96
N PRO A 562 5.46 21.96 8.36
CA PRO A 562 4.96 21.81 9.72
C PRO A 562 6.09 21.44 10.69
N LYS A 563 5.84 21.66 11.99
CA LYS A 563 6.72 21.16 13.04
C LYS A 563 6.59 19.64 13.11
N VAL A 564 7.71 18.95 13.02
CA VAL A 564 7.85 17.49 13.13
C VAL A 564 8.47 17.13 14.47
N VAL A 565 7.97 16.10 15.13
CA VAL A 565 8.51 15.58 16.41
C VAL A 565 8.75 14.08 16.27
N GLY A 566 10.02 13.67 16.35
CA GLY A 566 10.39 12.24 16.43
C GLY A 566 10.07 11.67 17.83
N GLN A 567 9.58 10.43 17.87
CA GLN A 567 9.20 9.73 19.10
C GLN A 567 9.53 8.24 19.00
N THR A 568 9.78 7.62 20.16
CA THR A 568 10.01 6.17 20.29
C THR A 568 9.10 5.61 21.38
N LEU A 569 8.34 4.57 21.07
CA LEU A 569 7.62 3.77 22.05
C LEU A 569 8.34 2.44 22.28
N ARG A 570 8.25 1.92 23.52
CA ARG A 570 8.90 0.66 23.93
C ARG A 570 7.93 -0.19 24.73
N SER A 571 7.89 -1.49 24.47
CA SER A 571 7.19 -2.46 25.30
C SER A 571 7.96 -2.71 26.62
N ARG A 572 7.28 -3.33 27.59
CA ARG A 572 8.00 -4.01 28.69
C ARG A 572 8.77 -5.20 28.10
N PRO A 573 9.97 -5.51 28.63
CA PRO A 573 10.76 -6.62 28.10
C PRO A 573 10.13 -7.99 28.41
N ALA A 574 10.29 -8.93 27.47
CA ALA A 574 10.03 -10.36 27.66
C ALA A 574 11.24 -11.15 27.16
N ASN A 575 11.84 -11.97 27.99
CA ASN A 575 13.05 -12.75 27.64
C ASN A 575 14.17 -11.91 27.00
N GLY A 576 14.31 -10.65 27.44
CA GLY A 576 15.26 -9.70 26.87
C GLY A 576 14.81 -9.02 25.56
N LEU A 577 13.67 -9.42 24.99
CA LEU A 577 13.10 -8.80 23.77
C LEU A 577 12.19 -7.63 24.14
N VAL A 578 12.31 -6.54 23.37
CA VAL A 578 11.51 -5.32 23.52
C VAL A 578 11.02 -4.93 22.13
N THR A 579 9.71 -4.89 21.91
CA THR A 579 9.16 -4.26 20.69
C THR A 579 9.31 -2.75 20.81
N VAL A 580 10.00 -2.16 19.85
CA VAL A 580 10.25 -0.72 19.73
C VAL A 580 9.52 -0.20 18.51
N LEU A 581 8.93 0.98 18.60
CA LEU A 581 8.32 1.70 17.49
C LEU A 581 8.94 3.09 17.41
N ASP A 582 9.65 3.37 16.32
CA ASP A 582 10.12 4.72 15.98
C ASP A 582 9.12 5.36 15.00
N TYR A 583 8.69 6.58 15.31
CA TYR A 583 7.73 7.33 14.49
C TYR A 583 7.93 8.83 14.60
N GLN A 584 7.39 9.55 13.62
CA GLN A 584 7.33 10.99 13.57
C GLN A 584 5.88 11.46 13.75
N ALA A 585 5.67 12.64 14.32
CA ALA A 585 4.36 13.23 14.51
C ALA A 585 4.30 14.65 13.94
N VAL A 586 3.21 14.93 13.23
CA VAL A 586 2.78 16.28 12.81
C VAL A 586 1.42 16.54 13.43
N GLY A 587 1.37 17.37 14.47
CA GLY A 587 0.17 17.53 15.26
C GLY A 587 -0.28 16.21 15.90
N LYS A 588 -1.43 15.68 15.47
CA LYS A 588 -1.96 14.39 15.95
C LYS A 588 -1.69 13.23 15.00
N THR A 589 -1.24 13.50 13.77
CA THR A 589 -0.97 12.48 12.76
C THR A 589 0.40 11.85 13.03
N ARG A 590 0.47 10.52 13.01
CA ARG A 590 1.67 9.73 13.27
C ARG A 590 2.13 9.04 11.99
N TYR A 591 3.43 9.03 11.77
CA TYR A 591 4.13 8.45 10.62
C TYR A 591 5.15 7.44 11.14
N PHE A 592 4.95 6.18 10.84
CA PHE A 592 5.73 5.10 11.44
C PHE A 592 6.95 4.78 10.58
N ASP A 593 8.15 5.05 11.12
CA ASP A 593 9.40 4.79 10.41
C ASP A 593 9.70 3.29 10.35
N ALA A 594 9.84 2.66 11.51
CA ALA A 594 10.09 1.22 11.65
C ALA A 594 9.65 0.74 13.02
N ALA A 595 9.30 -0.55 13.13
CA ALA A 595 9.01 -1.13 14.43
C ALA A 595 9.38 -2.61 14.52
N GLY A 596 9.88 -3.03 15.70
CA GLY A 596 10.24 -4.41 15.95
C GLY A 596 11.28 -4.57 17.05
N PHE A 597 11.98 -5.69 17.07
CA PHE A 597 13.07 -5.92 18.01
C PHE A 597 14.36 -5.29 17.47
N PRO A 598 15.10 -4.51 18.30
CA PRO A 598 16.41 -4.00 17.91
C PRO A 598 17.34 -5.12 17.43
N GLY A 599 18.03 -4.87 16.31
CA GLY A 599 18.89 -5.86 15.66
C GLY A 599 18.16 -6.89 14.78
N ARG A 600 16.81 -6.84 14.72
CA ARG A 600 15.99 -7.67 13.83
C ARG A 600 15.10 -6.88 12.87
N THR A 601 15.18 -5.54 12.90
CA THR A 601 14.37 -4.66 12.03
C THR A 601 15.26 -3.58 11.44
N VAL A 602 15.31 -3.51 10.11
CA VAL A 602 16.01 -2.45 9.38
C VAL A 602 15.29 -1.12 9.60
N GLY A 603 16.07 -0.07 9.92
CA GLY A 603 15.55 1.29 10.13
C GLY A 603 15.25 1.65 11.60
N LEU A 604 15.30 0.70 12.54
CA LEU A 604 15.32 1.06 13.96
C LEU A 604 16.67 1.70 14.31
N SER A 605 16.65 2.85 15.00
CA SER A 605 17.85 3.57 15.38
C SER A 605 18.66 2.81 16.44
N ASP A 606 20.01 2.79 16.33
CA ASP A 606 20.92 2.16 17.31
C ASP A 606 20.84 2.81 18.71
N ALA A 607 20.38 4.05 18.82
CA ALA A 607 20.03 4.68 20.10
C ALA A 607 18.98 3.86 20.88
N SER A 608 18.25 2.99 20.18
CA SER A 608 17.34 2.02 20.77
C SER A 608 18.07 0.88 21.51
N ALA A 609 19.32 0.56 21.16
CA ALA A 609 20.13 -0.49 21.79
C ALA A 609 20.89 0.00 23.03
N THR A 610 21.25 1.27 23.11
CA THR A 610 22.15 1.81 24.14
C THR A 610 21.49 2.14 25.51
N ALA A 611 20.15 2.18 25.56
CA ALA A 611 19.44 2.44 26.84
C ALA A 611 19.56 1.29 27.88
N HIS A 612 20.16 0.14 27.51
CA HIS A 612 20.37 -1.00 28.41
C HIS A 612 21.63 -0.87 29.30
N SER A 613 22.57 0.04 29.00
CA SER A 613 23.79 0.18 29.80
C SER A 613 23.72 1.24 30.90
N ALA A 614 22.72 2.11 30.89
CA ALA A 614 22.60 3.21 31.86
C ALA A 614 21.74 2.88 33.11
N ALA A 615 20.96 1.78 33.07
CA ALA A 615 20.11 1.36 34.20
C ALA A 615 20.71 0.26 35.06
N ALA A 616 21.98 -0.13 34.81
CA ALA A 616 22.72 -1.15 35.56
C ALA A 616 23.99 -0.58 36.19
N ARG A 617 24.00 0.72 36.56
CA ARG A 617 25.03 1.29 37.45
C ARG A 617 24.39 2.02 38.62
#